data_a8c369acb7171130c70819463a4e9524
#
_entry.id   a8c369acb7171130c70819463a4e9524
#
_cell.length_a   1.000
_cell.length_b   1.000
_cell.length_c   1.000
_cell.angle_alpha   90.00
_cell.angle_beta   90.00
_cell.angle_gamma   90.00
#
_symmetry.space_group_name_H-M   'P 1'
#
loop_
_entity.id
_entity.type
_entity.pdbx_description
1 polymer ?
#
loop_
_entity_poly.entity_id
_entity_poly.type
_entity_poly.pdbx_seq_one_letter_code
_entity_poly.pdbx_strand_id
1 'polypeptide(L)'
;MKYGFYFSLLIASFSVQAAAAIEHWVNGDGVSIYLVEARTIPMVDVQVDWPVGSASDPQAKIGLASMTAALIDKGAIVNKKVLTEAAISDRLADLGATLSFNAGAERSSMRIRSLSDLQRMNELINLSAQILKEPLFDSKVLGREKDRTIMAIKESQIKPEVILSKEFDLQIYGRHPYGRSASVETIQSITQKDIKDFYLNRFSAKGAKVTIVGDIDKKSADDLVQKILSGLPKEAKLTQTIPEVELFQPNSSKSIKIPHAAQQAHISMGMPTIARKNPDYFPMLVGNYILGGGGFVSRLVKEVREKRGLAYSVYSYVSPGRQVGPYVAGMQTQQSQADLAVDVMKKTIAEFIDHGPTDDEMAAAKDNLINGFPLRIDSNRKILDNVASIAWNDLPLDTLDTWRDQLKAVTKEQVKAAFKSHLDMNRMVTVVVGAP
;
A
#
# COMPACT_ATOMS: atom_id res chain seq x y z
N MET A 1 60.18 -0.79 39.85
CA MET A 1 58.92 -1.49 39.62
C MET A 1 58.12 -0.71 38.60
N LYS A 2 58.08 -1.23 37.36
CA LYS A 2 57.28 -0.60 36.26
C LYS A 2 56.04 -1.48 36.03
N TYR A 3 54.86 -0.95 36.31
CA TYR A 3 53.60 -1.63 36.01
C TYR A 3 53.13 -1.21 34.59
N GLY A 4 53.18 -2.17 33.68
CA GLY A 4 52.55 -2.00 32.34
C GLY A 4 51.08 -2.31 32.43
N PHE A 5 50.26 -1.35 32.09
CA PHE A 5 48.80 -1.52 31.93
C PHE A 5 48.48 -1.99 30.49
N TYR A 6 48.08 -3.24 30.34
CA TYR A 6 47.56 -3.76 29.09
C TYR A 6 46.06 -3.37 28.96
N PHE A 7 45.79 -2.47 28.03
CA PHE A 7 44.43 -2.11 27.67
C PHE A 7 43.96 -3.12 26.60
N SER A 8 43.16 -4.10 26.98
CA SER A 8 42.54 -5.04 26.04
C SER A 8 41.35 -4.35 25.34
N LEU A 9 41.54 -4.01 24.08
CA LEU A 9 40.43 -3.50 23.21
C LEU A 9 39.51 -4.67 22.91
N LEU A 10 38.33 -4.71 23.55
CA LEU A 10 37.20 -5.56 23.14
C LEU A 10 36.62 -5.00 21.86
N ILE A 11 36.98 -5.59 20.72
CA ILE A 11 36.31 -5.36 19.44
C ILE A 11 34.96 -6.07 19.53
N ALA A 12 33.89 -5.32 19.83
CA ALA A 12 32.52 -5.80 19.67
C ALA A 12 32.26 -5.95 18.16
N SER A 13 32.29 -7.19 17.69
CA SER A 13 31.85 -7.54 16.34
C SER A 13 30.35 -7.27 16.26
N PHE A 14 29.97 -6.13 15.69
CA PHE A 14 28.61 -5.92 15.25
C PHE A 14 28.36 -6.89 14.10
N SER A 15 27.74 -8.02 14.40
CA SER A 15 27.16 -8.89 13.39
C SER A 15 26.12 -8.06 12.64
N VAL A 16 26.42 -7.68 11.41
CA VAL A 16 25.40 -7.20 10.47
C VAL A 16 24.42 -8.37 10.34
N GLN A 17 23.30 -8.28 11.01
CA GLN A 17 22.24 -9.26 10.90
C GLN A 17 21.80 -9.22 9.44
N ALA A 18 22.16 -10.25 8.69
CA ALA A 18 21.61 -10.47 7.35
C ALA A 18 20.09 -10.43 7.48
N ALA A 19 19.41 -9.73 6.59
CA ALA A 19 17.96 -9.78 6.56
C ALA A 19 17.56 -11.25 6.51
N ALA A 20 16.68 -11.67 7.43
CA ALA A 20 16.33 -13.09 7.53
C ALA A 20 15.74 -13.53 6.19
N ALA A 21 16.29 -14.59 5.60
CA ALA A 21 15.94 -15.08 4.28
C ALA A 21 14.43 -15.36 4.19
N ILE A 22 13.80 -14.94 3.10
CA ILE A 22 12.41 -15.26 2.83
C ILE A 22 12.34 -16.71 2.34
N GLU A 23 11.76 -17.60 3.15
CA GLU A 23 11.39 -18.93 2.68
C GLU A 23 10.05 -18.89 1.96
N HIS A 24 9.96 -19.57 0.82
CA HIS A 24 8.74 -19.66 0.04
C HIS A 24 8.42 -21.09 -0.36
N TRP A 25 7.16 -21.48 -0.23
CA TRP A 25 6.62 -22.73 -0.76
C TRP A 25 5.13 -22.60 -1.09
N VAL A 26 4.61 -23.56 -1.84
CA VAL A 26 3.17 -23.70 -2.09
C VAL A 26 2.72 -24.98 -1.40
N ASN A 27 1.71 -24.88 -0.54
CA ASN A 27 1.19 -26.03 0.17
C ASN A 27 0.20 -26.86 -0.66
N GLY A 28 -0.28 -27.97 -0.08
CA GLY A 28 -1.19 -28.91 -0.78
C GLY A 28 -2.54 -28.32 -1.20
N ASP A 29 -2.96 -27.19 -0.65
CA ASP A 29 -4.18 -26.47 -1.00
C ASP A 29 -3.95 -25.36 -2.04
N GLY A 30 -2.73 -25.22 -2.55
CA GLY A 30 -2.36 -24.22 -3.56
C GLY A 30 -2.19 -22.81 -2.99
N VAL A 31 -1.90 -22.69 -1.70
CA VAL A 31 -1.59 -21.44 -1.01
C VAL A 31 -0.10 -21.15 -1.12
N SER A 32 0.27 -19.95 -1.58
CA SER A 32 1.66 -19.50 -1.59
C SER A 32 2.03 -18.91 -0.23
N ILE A 33 3.02 -19.49 0.46
CA ILE A 33 3.43 -19.09 1.82
C ILE A 33 4.83 -18.51 1.76
N TYR A 34 5.01 -17.36 2.41
CA TYR A 34 6.26 -16.62 2.55
C TYR A 34 6.56 -16.45 4.02
N LEU A 35 7.66 -17.01 4.50
CA LEU A 35 8.05 -17.01 5.91
C LEU A 35 9.37 -16.26 6.10
N VAL A 36 9.42 -15.41 7.12
CA VAL A 36 10.65 -14.87 7.70
C VAL A 36 10.68 -15.25 9.17
N GLU A 37 11.56 -16.19 9.54
CA GLU A 37 11.77 -16.53 10.95
C GLU A 37 12.48 -15.37 11.67
N ALA A 38 11.85 -14.80 12.70
CA ALA A 38 12.39 -13.70 13.50
C ALA A 38 12.12 -13.97 14.98
N ARG A 39 13.07 -14.61 15.67
CA ARG A 39 12.92 -15.10 17.05
C ARG A 39 13.33 -14.10 18.11
N THR A 40 13.62 -12.84 17.73
CA THR A 40 14.09 -11.79 18.64
C THR A 40 13.02 -11.39 19.67
N ILE A 41 11.76 -11.44 19.27
CA ILE A 41 10.60 -11.16 20.13
C ILE A 41 9.59 -12.30 20.01
N PRO A 42 8.92 -12.71 21.11
CA PRO A 42 7.97 -13.83 21.11
C PRO A 42 6.63 -13.42 20.47
N MET A 43 6.64 -13.05 19.21
CA MET A 43 5.46 -12.60 18.45
C MET A 43 5.47 -13.19 17.05
N VAL A 44 4.26 -13.37 16.51
CA VAL A 44 4.03 -13.76 15.12
C VAL A 44 3.05 -12.79 14.48
N ASP A 45 3.44 -12.25 13.34
CA ASP A 45 2.62 -11.43 12.46
C ASP A 45 2.28 -12.25 11.21
N VAL A 46 1.00 -12.28 10.83
CA VAL A 46 0.50 -12.99 9.66
C VAL A 46 -0.32 -12.04 8.79
N GLN A 47 -0.09 -12.07 7.48
CA GLN A 47 -0.98 -11.42 6.51
C GLN A 47 -1.41 -12.45 5.47
N VAL A 48 -2.71 -12.54 5.27
CA VAL A 48 -3.32 -13.32 4.17
C VAL A 48 -3.88 -12.35 3.15
N ASP A 49 -3.44 -12.46 1.91
CA ASP A 49 -3.88 -11.64 0.78
C ASP A 49 -4.65 -12.50 -0.22
N TRP A 50 -5.88 -12.12 -0.51
CA TRP A 50 -6.69 -12.70 -1.59
C TRP A 50 -6.71 -11.75 -2.80
N PRO A 51 -6.63 -12.26 -4.04
CA PRO A 51 -6.71 -11.44 -5.25
C PRO A 51 -8.16 -11.00 -5.53
N VAL A 52 -8.74 -10.29 -4.58
CA VAL A 52 -10.12 -9.81 -4.56
C VAL A 52 -10.14 -8.41 -3.95
N GLY A 53 -10.42 -7.39 -4.73
CA GLY A 53 -10.44 -6.01 -4.25
C GLY A 53 -11.54 -5.19 -4.92
N SER A 54 -11.55 -3.89 -4.66
CA SER A 54 -12.57 -2.97 -5.18
C SER A 54 -12.56 -2.85 -6.71
N ALA A 55 -11.48 -3.25 -7.39
CA ALA A 55 -11.47 -3.37 -8.84
C ALA A 55 -12.48 -4.41 -9.37
N SER A 56 -12.92 -5.34 -8.53
CA SER A 56 -13.96 -6.33 -8.82
C SER A 56 -15.39 -5.83 -8.56
N ASP A 57 -15.55 -4.65 -7.97
CA ASP A 57 -16.87 -4.14 -7.62
C ASP A 57 -17.68 -3.84 -8.89
N PRO A 58 -18.95 -4.27 -8.95
CA PRO A 58 -19.86 -3.82 -9.99
C PRO A 58 -19.99 -2.30 -9.97
N GLN A 59 -20.14 -1.65 -11.13
CA GLN A 59 -20.21 -0.19 -11.23
C GLN A 59 -21.28 0.42 -10.32
N ALA A 60 -22.44 -0.23 -10.17
CA ALA A 60 -23.50 0.25 -9.31
C ALA A 60 -23.26 -0.01 -7.81
N LYS A 61 -22.20 -0.74 -7.44
CA LYS A 61 -21.92 -1.19 -6.06
C LYS A 61 -20.47 -0.97 -5.69
N ILE A 62 -19.85 0.11 -6.15
CA ILE A 62 -18.50 0.48 -5.76
C ILE A 62 -18.45 0.68 -4.25
N GLY A 63 -17.51 0.02 -3.58
CA GLY A 63 -17.40 -0.09 -2.13
C GLY A 63 -17.81 -1.47 -1.58
N LEU A 64 -18.27 -2.41 -2.45
CA LEU A 64 -18.70 -3.74 -2.04
C LEU A 64 -17.56 -4.55 -1.40
N ALA A 65 -16.36 -4.55 -1.99
CA ALA A 65 -15.19 -5.22 -1.43
C ALA A 65 -14.83 -4.68 -0.04
N SER A 66 -14.79 -3.34 0.09
CA SER A 66 -14.48 -2.68 1.37
C SER A 66 -15.52 -2.96 2.43
N MET A 67 -16.81 -2.93 2.06
CA MET A 67 -17.91 -3.24 2.96
C MET A 67 -17.90 -4.71 3.38
N THR A 68 -17.56 -5.63 2.45
CA THR A 68 -17.40 -7.05 2.75
C THR A 68 -16.28 -7.26 3.76
N ALA A 69 -15.10 -6.69 3.50
CA ALA A 69 -13.96 -6.77 4.42
C ALA A 69 -14.30 -6.23 5.83
N ALA A 70 -14.99 -5.09 5.89
CA ALA A 70 -15.39 -4.47 7.15
C ALA A 70 -16.37 -5.30 7.98
N LEU A 71 -17.04 -6.29 7.38
CA LEU A 71 -18.06 -7.11 8.03
C LEU A 71 -17.61 -8.52 8.40
N ILE A 72 -16.46 -9.01 7.90
CA ILE A 72 -16.03 -10.40 8.11
C ILE A 72 -15.85 -10.70 9.60
N ASP A 73 -15.26 -9.79 10.38
CA ASP A 73 -15.00 -9.95 11.82
C ASP A 73 -16.12 -9.41 12.73
N LYS A 74 -17.26 -9.02 12.16
CA LYS A 74 -18.39 -8.46 12.92
C LYS A 74 -19.40 -9.49 13.39
N GLY A 75 -19.02 -10.72 13.49
CA GLY A 75 -19.76 -11.86 13.96
C GLY A 75 -19.54 -13.08 13.10
N ALA A 76 -19.72 -14.25 13.68
CA ALA A 76 -19.60 -15.54 13.01
C ALA A 76 -20.63 -16.55 13.53
N ILE A 77 -20.88 -17.62 12.76
CA ILE A 77 -21.66 -18.76 13.22
C ILE A 77 -20.70 -19.88 13.60
N VAL A 78 -20.71 -20.25 14.87
CA VAL A 78 -19.83 -21.27 15.44
C VAL A 78 -20.70 -22.36 16.11
N ASN A 79 -20.60 -23.58 15.61
CA ASN A 79 -21.40 -24.70 16.12
C ASN A 79 -22.92 -24.37 16.19
N LYS A 80 -23.44 -23.75 15.13
CA LYS A 80 -24.85 -23.29 15.02
C LYS A 80 -25.24 -22.20 16.03
N LYS A 81 -24.30 -21.59 16.73
CA LYS A 81 -24.50 -20.46 17.64
C LYS A 81 -23.88 -19.20 17.08
N VAL A 82 -24.52 -18.07 17.33
CA VAL A 82 -23.95 -16.75 16.94
C VAL A 82 -22.85 -16.38 17.92
N LEU A 83 -21.67 -16.14 17.37
CA LEU A 83 -20.57 -15.44 18.03
C LEU A 83 -20.66 -13.98 17.62
N THR A 84 -20.97 -13.10 18.56
CA THR A 84 -21.19 -11.67 18.32
C THR A 84 -19.87 -10.92 18.11
N GLU A 85 -19.94 -9.71 17.52
CA GLU A 85 -18.81 -8.78 17.40
C GLU A 85 -18.13 -8.53 18.77
N ALA A 86 -18.93 -8.28 19.82
CA ALA A 86 -18.41 -8.08 21.18
C ALA A 86 -17.63 -9.30 21.68
N ALA A 87 -18.22 -10.51 21.53
CA ALA A 87 -17.55 -11.73 21.96
C ALA A 87 -16.27 -12.05 21.17
N ILE A 88 -16.19 -11.66 19.90
CA ILE A 88 -14.94 -11.73 19.11
C ILE A 88 -13.92 -10.75 19.69
N SER A 89 -14.34 -9.51 19.94
CA SER A 89 -13.45 -8.47 20.49
C SER A 89 -12.90 -8.85 21.87
N ASP A 90 -13.75 -9.36 22.77
CA ASP A 90 -13.35 -9.80 24.09
C ASP A 90 -12.31 -10.94 24.01
N ARG A 91 -12.55 -11.94 23.16
CA ARG A 91 -11.60 -13.05 22.97
C ARG A 91 -10.25 -12.56 22.41
N LEU A 92 -10.26 -11.64 21.46
CA LEU A 92 -9.00 -11.05 20.93
C LEU A 92 -8.24 -10.29 22.03
N ALA A 93 -8.96 -9.55 22.89
CA ALA A 93 -8.37 -8.85 24.02
C ALA A 93 -7.78 -9.83 25.04
N ASP A 94 -8.48 -10.90 25.42
CA ASP A 94 -7.99 -11.94 26.34
C ASP A 94 -6.75 -12.64 25.81
N LEU A 95 -6.66 -12.84 24.49
CA LEU A 95 -5.49 -13.43 23.82
C LEU A 95 -4.34 -12.45 23.68
N GLY A 96 -4.53 -11.15 23.90
CA GLY A 96 -3.56 -10.11 23.60
C GLY A 96 -3.24 -10.04 22.09
N ALA A 97 -4.23 -10.33 21.25
CA ALA A 97 -4.08 -10.48 19.83
C ALA A 97 -4.87 -9.41 19.06
N THR A 98 -4.49 -9.21 17.79
CA THR A 98 -5.26 -8.39 16.86
C THR A 98 -5.62 -9.18 15.63
N LEU A 99 -6.84 -8.95 15.13
CA LEU A 99 -7.34 -9.46 13.86
C LEU A 99 -8.00 -8.29 13.13
N SER A 100 -7.70 -8.11 11.86
CA SER A 100 -8.30 -7.05 11.05
C SER A 100 -8.43 -7.47 9.59
N PHE A 101 -9.44 -6.91 8.91
CA PHE A 101 -9.66 -7.10 7.49
C PHE A 101 -9.72 -5.75 6.78
N ASN A 102 -9.17 -5.69 5.59
CA ASN A 102 -9.30 -4.54 4.71
C ASN A 102 -9.39 -4.97 3.24
N ALA A 103 -9.84 -4.06 2.37
CA ALA A 103 -9.80 -4.25 0.94
C ALA A 103 -9.19 -3.03 0.26
N GLY A 104 -8.17 -3.27 -0.57
CA GLY A 104 -7.62 -2.30 -1.51
C GLY A 104 -8.22 -2.48 -2.90
N ALA A 105 -7.60 -1.85 -3.91
CA ALA A 105 -8.04 -1.98 -5.29
C ALA A 105 -7.89 -3.42 -5.82
N GLU A 106 -6.75 -4.04 -5.58
CA GLU A 106 -6.38 -5.33 -6.17
C GLU A 106 -6.61 -6.53 -5.23
N ARG A 107 -6.57 -6.32 -3.93
CA ARG A 107 -6.61 -7.39 -2.92
C ARG A 107 -7.41 -7.02 -1.68
N SER A 108 -7.98 -8.05 -1.06
CA SER A 108 -8.42 -8.01 0.33
C SER A 108 -7.39 -8.72 1.19
N SER A 109 -7.17 -8.18 2.38
CA SER A 109 -6.16 -8.69 3.30
C SER A 109 -6.75 -8.93 4.68
N MET A 110 -6.36 -10.04 5.29
CA MET A 110 -6.52 -10.30 6.73
C MET A 110 -5.15 -10.14 7.40
N ARG A 111 -5.10 -9.46 8.52
CA ARG A 111 -3.90 -9.34 9.35
C ARG A 111 -4.14 -9.86 10.74
N ILE A 112 -3.20 -10.64 11.22
CA ILE A 112 -3.17 -11.20 12.56
C ILE A 112 -1.84 -10.80 13.20
N ARG A 113 -1.89 -10.45 14.48
CA ARG A 113 -0.73 -10.33 15.34
C ARG A 113 -1.00 -11.03 16.66
N SER A 114 -0.08 -11.87 17.12
CA SER A 114 -0.18 -12.63 18.36
C SER A 114 1.17 -12.81 19.01
N LEU A 115 1.14 -13.17 20.30
CA LEU A 115 2.28 -13.80 20.95
C LEU A 115 2.54 -15.19 20.33
N SER A 116 3.81 -15.65 20.37
CA SER A 116 4.18 -17.00 19.90
C SER A 116 3.85 -18.12 20.90
N ASP A 117 3.13 -17.79 22.00
CA ASP A 117 2.62 -18.79 22.95
C ASP A 117 1.67 -19.76 22.24
N LEU A 118 1.95 -21.05 22.32
CA LEU A 118 1.26 -22.09 21.56
C LEU A 118 -0.24 -22.16 21.88
N GLN A 119 -0.64 -21.98 23.15
CA GLN A 119 -2.03 -22.06 23.53
C GLN A 119 -2.81 -20.89 22.94
N ARG A 120 -2.35 -19.66 23.17
CA ARG A 120 -2.97 -18.43 22.68
C ARG A 120 -3.01 -18.39 21.15
N MET A 121 -1.93 -18.81 20.51
CA MET A 121 -1.86 -18.88 19.05
C MET A 121 -2.88 -19.88 18.48
N ASN A 122 -2.98 -21.09 19.06
CA ASN A 122 -3.96 -22.08 18.62
C ASN A 122 -5.41 -21.60 18.81
N GLU A 123 -5.71 -20.91 19.90
CA GLU A 123 -7.04 -20.33 20.14
C GLU A 123 -7.36 -19.24 19.11
N LEU A 124 -6.42 -18.36 18.80
CA LEU A 124 -6.56 -17.31 17.80
C LEU A 124 -6.73 -17.87 16.37
N ILE A 125 -5.93 -18.88 16.02
CA ILE A 125 -6.04 -19.59 14.74
C ILE A 125 -7.41 -20.21 14.58
N ASN A 126 -7.92 -20.89 15.62
CA ASN A 126 -9.24 -21.50 15.62
C ASN A 126 -10.33 -20.44 15.49
N LEU A 127 -10.23 -19.33 16.23
CA LEU A 127 -11.15 -18.20 16.11
C LEU A 127 -11.17 -17.61 14.69
N SER A 128 -9.99 -17.37 14.12
CA SER A 128 -9.84 -16.84 12.77
C SER A 128 -10.44 -17.78 11.71
N ALA A 129 -10.18 -19.07 11.83
CA ALA A 129 -10.75 -20.10 10.96
C ALA A 129 -12.29 -20.15 11.03
N GLN A 130 -12.85 -20.01 12.24
CA GLN A 130 -14.29 -19.98 12.45
C GLN A 130 -14.93 -18.73 11.83
N ILE A 131 -14.30 -17.56 12.01
CA ILE A 131 -14.75 -16.31 11.40
C ILE A 131 -14.75 -16.42 9.87
N LEU A 132 -13.67 -16.94 9.28
CA LEU A 132 -13.57 -17.12 7.83
C LEU A 132 -14.53 -18.19 7.30
N LYS A 133 -14.83 -19.23 8.08
CA LYS A 133 -15.71 -20.31 7.64
C LYS A 133 -17.15 -19.84 7.42
N GLU A 134 -17.70 -19.08 8.36
CA GLU A 134 -19.10 -18.68 8.34
C GLU A 134 -19.28 -17.30 9.00
N PRO A 135 -18.82 -16.21 8.33
CA PRO A 135 -19.05 -14.86 8.82
C PRO A 135 -20.56 -14.57 8.81
N LEU A 136 -21.05 -13.91 9.86
CA LEU A 136 -22.49 -13.71 10.09
C LEU A 136 -23.11 -12.77 9.07
N PHE A 137 -22.37 -11.71 8.70
CA PHE A 137 -22.87 -10.64 7.83
C PHE A 137 -24.25 -10.13 8.27
N ASP A 138 -24.38 -9.78 9.54
CA ASP A 138 -25.63 -9.34 10.14
C ASP A 138 -26.18 -8.09 9.47
N SER A 139 -27.50 -8.05 9.20
CA SER A 139 -28.13 -6.95 8.47
C SER A 139 -28.15 -5.64 9.26
N LYS A 140 -28.24 -5.70 10.61
CA LYS A 140 -28.21 -4.50 11.47
C LYS A 140 -26.80 -3.92 11.50
N VAL A 141 -25.78 -4.79 11.56
CA VAL A 141 -24.37 -4.37 11.49
C VAL A 141 -24.05 -3.77 10.12
N LEU A 142 -24.53 -4.38 9.03
CA LEU A 142 -24.44 -3.80 7.69
C LEU A 142 -25.07 -2.41 7.63
N GLY A 143 -26.26 -2.23 8.20
CA GLY A 143 -26.93 -0.92 8.28
C GLY A 143 -26.05 0.11 8.97
N ARG A 144 -25.53 -0.22 10.16
CA ARG A 144 -24.62 0.65 10.93
C ARG A 144 -23.36 1.04 10.13
N GLU A 145 -22.71 0.07 9.50
CA GLU A 145 -21.47 0.33 8.73
C GLU A 145 -21.75 1.14 7.46
N LYS A 146 -22.90 0.94 6.81
CA LYS A 146 -23.36 1.78 5.69
C LYS A 146 -23.58 3.22 6.15
N ASP A 147 -24.31 3.43 7.23
CA ASP A 147 -24.57 4.78 7.76
C ASP A 147 -23.28 5.49 8.11
N ARG A 148 -22.35 4.79 8.79
CA ARG A 148 -21.01 5.33 9.11
C ARG A 148 -20.23 5.72 7.84
N THR A 149 -20.23 4.85 6.83
CA THR A 149 -19.52 5.08 5.57
C THR A 149 -20.15 6.24 4.79
N ILE A 150 -21.48 6.32 4.74
CA ILE A 150 -22.20 7.42 4.08
C ILE A 150 -21.92 8.76 4.76
N MET A 151 -21.91 8.79 6.10
CA MET A 151 -21.54 10.01 6.85
C MET A 151 -20.11 10.44 6.53
N ALA A 152 -19.16 9.50 6.53
CA ALA A 152 -17.77 9.77 6.18
C ALA A 152 -17.63 10.29 4.73
N ILE A 153 -18.36 9.71 3.77
CA ILE A 153 -18.39 10.20 2.39
C ILE A 153 -18.93 11.64 2.33
N LYS A 154 -20.07 11.91 2.95
CA LYS A 154 -20.67 13.26 2.96
C LYS A 154 -19.74 14.30 3.60
N GLU A 155 -19.15 13.97 4.74
CA GLU A 155 -18.17 14.85 5.40
C GLU A 155 -16.93 15.09 4.54
N SER A 156 -16.46 14.08 3.82
CA SER A 156 -15.27 14.19 2.98
C SER A 156 -15.51 14.94 1.67
N GLN A 157 -16.74 14.97 1.14
CA GLN A 157 -17.09 15.62 -0.12
C GLN A 157 -16.86 17.14 -0.15
N ILE A 158 -16.79 17.79 1.01
CA ILE A 158 -16.50 19.21 1.13
C ILE A 158 -15.03 19.51 1.36
N LYS A 159 -14.18 18.51 1.49
CA LYS A 159 -12.74 18.67 1.74
C LYS A 159 -12.00 18.80 0.41
N PRO A 160 -11.26 19.89 0.18
CA PRO A 160 -10.60 20.15 -1.11
C PRO A 160 -9.59 19.06 -1.50
N GLU A 161 -8.88 18.48 -0.53
CA GLU A 161 -7.95 17.37 -0.77
C GLU A 161 -8.64 16.09 -1.25
N VAL A 162 -9.87 15.82 -0.79
CA VAL A 162 -10.65 14.67 -1.22
C VAL A 162 -11.25 14.88 -2.61
N ILE A 163 -11.75 16.10 -2.88
CA ILE A 163 -12.22 16.49 -4.21
C ILE A 163 -11.07 16.36 -5.20
N LEU A 164 -9.89 16.90 -4.84
CA LEU A 164 -8.68 16.83 -5.65
C LEU A 164 -8.29 15.37 -5.98
N SER A 165 -8.19 14.51 -4.96
CA SER A 165 -7.78 13.11 -5.17
C SER A 165 -8.77 12.36 -6.07
N LYS A 166 -10.08 12.48 -5.81
CA LYS A 166 -11.10 11.80 -6.62
C LYS A 166 -11.09 12.26 -8.08
N GLU A 167 -11.02 13.56 -8.30
CA GLU A 167 -10.96 14.10 -9.65
C GLU A 167 -9.68 13.70 -10.36
N PHE A 168 -8.55 13.79 -9.67
CA PHE A 168 -7.26 13.40 -10.21
C PHE A 168 -7.25 11.92 -10.62
N ASP A 169 -7.69 11.00 -9.74
CA ASP A 169 -7.76 9.58 -10.03
C ASP A 169 -8.70 9.28 -11.21
N LEU A 170 -9.86 9.95 -11.26
CA LEU A 170 -10.79 9.84 -12.38
C LEU A 170 -10.15 10.28 -13.70
N GLN A 171 -9.39 11.36 -13.69
CA GLN A 171 -8.77 11.90 -14.89
C GLN A 171 -7.56 11.08 -15.38
N ILE A 172 -6.77 10.51 -14.49
CA ILE A 172 -5.60 9.71 -14.87
C ILE A 172 -5.94 8.27 -15.23
N TYR A 173 -7.05 7.72 -14.68
CA TYR A 173 -7.45 6.34 -14.92
C TYR A 173 -8.72 6.20 -15.77
N GLY A 174 -9.50 7.26 -15.96
CA GLY A 174 -10.70 7.25 -16.76
C GLY A 174 -11.71 6.17 -16.33
N ARG A 175 -12.01 5.23 -17.23
CA ARG A 175 -12.95 4.11 -16.94
C ARG A 175 -12.30 2.95 -16.20
N HIS A 176 -10.99 2.95 -16.04
CA HIS A 176 -10.28 1.89 -15.34
C HIS A 176 -10.74 1.82 -13.86
N PRO A 177 -10.83 0.61 -13.26
CA PRO A 177 -11.27 0.47 -11.88
C PRO A 177 -10.50 1.29 -10.84
N TYR A 178 -9.25 1.65 -11.10
CA TYR A 178 -8.45 2.46 -10.19
C TYR A 178 -8.92 3.90 -10.06
N GLY A 179 -9.60 4.44 -11.08
CA GLY A 179 -10.20 5.77 -11.04
C GLY A 179 -11.56 5.84 -10.34
N ARG A 180 -12.08 4.72 -9.83
CA ARG A 180 -13.41 4.66 -9.25
C ARG A 180 -13.41 4.96 -7.77
N SER A 181 -14.39 5.73 -7.30
CA SER A 181 -14.62 6.02 -5.89
C SER A 181 -16.04 5.67 -5.49
N ALA A 182 -16.22 5.16 -4.27
CA ALA A 182 -17.55 4.91 -3.73
C ALA A 182 -18.32 6.23 -3.54
N SER A 183 -19.63 6.17 -3.78
CA SER A 183 -20.57 7.27 -3.54
C SER A 183 -21.63 6.85 -2.52
N VAL A 184 -22.43 7.82 -2.09
CA VAL A 184 -23.58 7.57 -1.21
C VAL A 184 -24.53 6.55 -1.85
N GLU A 185 -24.81 6.71 -3.13
CA GLU A 185 -25.72 5.86 -3.89
C GLU A 185 -25.20 4.44 -4.03
N THR A 186 -23.90 4.29 -4.35
CA THR A 186 -23.30 2.95 -4.49
C THR A 186 -23.28 2.21 -3.16
N ILE A 187 -22.95 2.87 -2.04
CA ILE A 187 -22.98 2.27 -0.70
C ILE A 187 -24.43 1.92 -0.30
N GLN A 188 -25.40 2.80 -0.55
CA GLN A 188 -26.82 2.53 -0.28
C GLN A 188 -27.33 1.30 -1.02
N SER A 189 -26.88 1.09 -2.25
CA SER A 189 -27.33 -0.02 -3.12
C SER A 189 -26.84 -1.40 -2.66
N ILE A 190 -25.78 -1.47 -1.84
CA ILE A 190 -25.20 -2.75 -1.37
C ILE A 190 -26.19 -3.45 -0.43
N THR A 191 -26.53 -4.70 -0.71
CA THR A 191 -27.39 -5.54 0.11
C THR A 191 -26.59 -6.60 0.88
N GLN A 192 -27.20 -7.20 1.90
CA GLN A 192 -26.61 -8.34 2.61
C GLN A 192 -26.33 -9.52 1.65
N LYS A 193 -27.21 -9.71 0.67
CA LYS A 193 -27.03 -10.75 -0.35
C LYS A 193 -25.76 -10.48 -1.18
N ASP A 194 -25.53 -9.23 -1.57
CA ASP A 194 -24.33 -8.86 -2.34
C ASP A 194 -23.05 -9.16 -1.56
N ILE A 195 -23.04 -8.84 -0.25
CA ILE A 195 -21.89 -9.13 0.64
C ILE A 195 -21.65 -10.65 0.70
N LYS A 196 -22.69 -11.43 0.95
CA LYS A 196 -22.59 -12.90 1.02
C LYS A 196 -22.14 -13.50 -0.31
N ASP A 197 -22.74 -13.08 -1.40
CA ASP A 197 -22.37 -13.57 -2.74
C ASP A 197 -20.93 -13.18 -3.11
N PHE A 198 -20.51 -11.97 -2.79
CA PHE A 198 -19.14 -11.51 -3.03
C PHE A 198 -18.14 -12.38 -2.27
N TYR A 199 -18.39 -12.62 -0.99
CA TYR A 199 -17.53 -13.45 -0.14
C TYR A 199 -17.49 -14.89 -0.63
N LEU A 200 -18.63 -15.56 -0.75
CA LEU A 200 -18.73 -16.99 -1.09
C LEU A 200 -18.22 -17.33 -2.50
N ASN A 201 -18.23 -16.38 -3.42
CA ASN A 201 -17.80 -16.64 -4.79
C ASN A 201 -16.34 -16.26 -5.05
N ARG A 202 -15.70 -15.46 -4.19
CA ARG A 202 -14.39 -14.89 -4.49
C ARG A 202 -13.29 -15.24 -3.49
N PHE A 203 -13.62 -15.51 -2.22
CA PHE A 203 -12.64 -15.92 -1.23
C PHE A 203 -12.41 -17.43 -1.28
N SER A 204 -11.14 -17.85 -1.36
CA SER A 204 -10.76 -19.26 -1.42
C SER A 204 -9.36 -19.47 -0.85
N ALA A 205 -9.02 -20.72 -0.53
CA ALA A 205 -7.67 -21.06 -0.12
C ALA A 205 -6.68 -20.94 -1.29
N LYS A 206 -7.00 -21.56 -2.43
CA LYS A 206 -6.14 -21.52 -3.62
C LYS A 206 -6.01 -20.10 -4.16
N GLY A 207 -4.78 -19.70 -4.44
CA GLY A 207 -4.43 -18.37 -4.93
C GLY A 207 -4.30 -17.31 -3.84
N ALA A 208 -4.57 -17.65 -2.56
CA ALA A 208 -4.19 -16.80 -1.45
C ALA A 208 -2.66 -16.77 -1.30
N LYS A 209 -2.13 -15.62 -0.93
CA LYS A 209 -0.72 -15.43 -0.57
C LYS A 209 -0.65 -15.14 0.92
N VAL A 210 0.12 -15.94 1.65
CA VAL A 210 0.27 -15.79 3.09
C VAL A 210 1.69 -15.38 3.42
N THR A 211 1.85 -14.27 4.12
CA THR A 211 3.13 -13.79 4.62
C THR A 211 3.16 -13.94 6.13
N ILE A 212 4.22 -14.52 6.66
CA ILE A 212 4.40 -14.76 8.10
C ILE A 212 5.77 -14.24 8.50
N VAL A 213 5.81 -13.48 9.59
CA VAL A 213 7.06 -12.97 10.18
C VAL A 213 7.01 -13.17 11.69
N GLY A 214 8.00 -13.81 12.27
CA GLY A 214 8.07 -13.93 13.72
C GLY A 214 8.69 -15.21 14.25
N ASP A 215 8.40 -15.49 15.51
CA ASP A 215 8.91 -16.64 16.25
C ASP A 215 8.05 -17.90 15.95
N ILE A 216 8.23 -18.44 14.76
CA ILE A 216 7.53 -19.63 14.26
C ILE A 216 8.41 -20.33 13.23
N ASP A 217 8.49 -21.67 13.27
CA ASP A 217 9.17 -22.47 12.26
C ASP A 217 8.28 -22.79 11.05
N LYS A 218 8.90 -23.30 9.99
CA LYS A 218 8.25 -23.64 8.73
C LYS A 218 7.07 -24.61 8.89
N LYS A 219 7.25 -25.66 9.70
CA LYS A 219 6.22 -26.67 9.91
C LYS A 219 5.01 -26.06 10.61
N SER A 220 5.25 -25.34 11.69
CA SER A 220 4.20 -24.65 12.45
C SER A 220 3.50 -23.56 11.62
N ALA A 221 4.22 -22.88 10.72
CA ALA A 221 3.67 -21.91 9.78
C ALA A 221 2.74 -22.59 8.75
N ASP A 222 3.12 -23.74 8.20
CA ASP A 222 2.27 -24.50 7.28
C ASP A 222 0.99 -25.01 7.98
N ASP A 223 1.11 -25.60 9.16
CA ASP A 223 -0.01 -26.05 9.99
C ASP A 223 -0.97 -24.89 10.34
N LEU A 224 -0.42 -23.71 10.66
CA LEU A 224 -1.18 -22.48 10.94
C LEU A 224 -2.00 -22.05 9.71
N VAL A 225 -1.37 -21.97 8.54
CA VAL A 225 -2.04 -21.56 7.30
C VAL A 225 -3.14 -22.53 6.92
N GLN A 226 -2.86 -23.84 6.98
CA GLN A 226 -3.84 -24.87 6.70
C GLN A 226 -5.06 -24.74 7.59
N LYS A 227 -4.87 -24.53 8.90
CA LYS A 227 -5.98 -24.35 9.85
C LYS A 227 -6.79 -23.10 9.58
N ILE A 228 -6.15 -21.94 9.42
CA ILE A 228 -6.83 -20.65 9.18
C ILE A 228 -7.71 -20.74 7.94
N LEU A 229 -7.19 -21.30 6.85
CA LEU A 229 -7.89 -21.32 5.56
C LEU A 229 -8.82 -22.55 5.39
N SER A 230 -8.83 -23.48 6.32
CA SER A 230 -9.63 -24.73 6.26
C SER A 230 -11.13 -24.53 6.07
N GLY A 231 -11.64 -23.37 6.49
CA GLY A 231 -13.07 -23.02 6.37
C GLY A 231 -13.46 -22.44 5.02
N LEU A 232 -12.48 -22.05 4.18
CA LEU A 232 -12.74 -21.48 2.87
C LEU A 232 -12.89 -22.55 1.80
N PRO A 233 -13.62 -22.28 0.70
CA PRO A 233 -13.62 -23.12 -0.49
C PRO A 233 -12.19 -23.31 -1.00
N LYS A 234 -11.90 -24.48 -1.59
CA LYS A 234 -10.58 -24.69 -2.21
C LYS A 234 -10.34 -23.71 -3.35
N GLU A 235 -11.32 -23.50 -4.20
CA GLU A 235 -11.24 -22.61 -5.38
C GLU A 235 -12.35 -21.57 -5.35
N ALA A 236 -12.04 -20.36 -5.80
CA ALA A 236 -13.01 -19.32 -6.01
C ALA A 236 -13.86 -19.64 -7.26
N LYS A 237 -15.16 -19.33 -7.18
CA LYS A 237 -16.07 -19.46 -8.35
C LYS A 237 -15.87 -18.30 -9.35
N LEU A 238 -15.45 -17.15 -8.85
CA LEU A 238 -15.20 -15.95 -9.64
C LEU A 238 -13.81 -15.41 -9.33
N THR A 239 -13.01 -15.23 -10.37
CA THR A 239 -11.70 -14.60 -10.27
C THR A 239 -11.77 -13.13 -10.66
N GLN A 240 -10.86 -12.34 -10.09
CA GLN A 240 -10.72 -10.94 -10.46
C GLN A 240 -9.84 -10.85 -11.71
N THR A 241 -10.35 -10.18 -12.74
CA THR A 241 -9.54 -9.72 -13.87
C THR A 241 -9.52 -8.20 -13.83
N ILE A 242 -8.35 -7.63 -13.61
CA ILE A 242 -8.16 -6.18 -13.67
C ILE A 242 -7.67 -5.87 -15.09
N PRO A 243 -8.36 -4.98 -15.85
CA PRO A 243 -7.88 -4.59 -17.16
C PRO A 243 -6.52 -3.90 -17.06
N GLU A 244 -5.79 -3.85 -18.16
CA GLU A 244 -4.55 -3.07 -18.21
C GLU A 244 -4.87 -1.57 -18.13
N VAL A 245 -4.00 -0.82 -17.46
CA VAL A 245 -4.11 0.65 -17.43
C VAL A 245 -3.68 1.20 -18.78
N GLU A 246 -4.59 1.89 -19.44
CA GLU A 246 -4.29 2.57 -20.72
C GLU A 246 -3.37 3.77 -20.43
N LEU A 247 -2.23 3.81 -21.10
CA LEU A 247 -1.34 4.97 -21.06
C LEU A 247 -1.94 6.09 -21.92
N PHE A 248 -1.78 7.32 -21.47
CA PHE A 248 -2.26 8.48 -22.19
C PHE A 248 -1.63 8.61 -23.59
N GLN A 249 -2.47 8.99 -24.54
CA GLN A 249 -2.02 9.34 -25.88
C GLN A 249 -1.15 10.62 -25.85
N PRO A 250 -0.23 10.81 -26.81
CA PRO A 250 0.48 12.05 -26.94
C PRO A 250 -0.47 13.26 -27.01
N ASN A 251 -0.06 14.39 -26.42
CA ASN A 251 -0.83 15.66 -26.38
C ASN A 251 -2.20 15.55 -25.68
N SER A 252 -2.34 14.67 -24.72
CA SER A 252 -3.56 14.51 -23.90
C SER A 252 -3.51 15.26 -22.56
N SER A 253 -2.56 16.19 -22.37
CA SER A 253 -2.47 16.98 -21.15
C SER A 253 -3.78 17.72 -20.87
N LYS A 254 -4.20 17.72 -19.62
CA LYS A 254 -5.40 18.40 -19.15
C LYS A 254 -5.09 19.27 -17.96
N SER A 255 -5.73 20.44 -17.91
CA SER A 255 -5.72 21.29 -16.74
C SER A 255 -7.15 21.56 -16.29
N ILE A 256 -7.49 21.14 -15.08
CA ILE A 256 -8.84 21.21 -14.53
C ILE A 256 -8.79 22.07 -13.28
N LYS A 257 -9.60 23.12 -13.26
CA LYS A 257 -9.76 24.00 -12.09
C LYS A 257 -11.16 23.79 -11.52
N ILE A 258 -11.22 23.51 -10.23
CA ILE A 258 -12.47 23.32 -9.49
C ILE A 258 -12.57 24.45 -8.44
N PRO A 259 -13.55 25.34 -8.57
CA PRO A 259 -13.80 26.39 -7.59
C PRO A 259 -14.11 25.78 -6.21
N HIS A 260 -13.51 26.32 -5.16
CA HIS A 260 -13.76 25.92 -3.80
C HIS A 260 -13.47 27.06 -2.82
N ALA A 261 -14.22 27.14 -1.73
CA ALA A 261 -14.11 28.21 -0.73
C ALA A 261 -12.91 28.07 0.21
N ALA A 262 -12.04 27.07 0.03
CA ALA A 262 -10.83 26.93 0.83
C ALA A 262 -9.89 28.13 0.62
N GLN A 263 -9.17 28.54 1.66
CA GLN A 263 -8.20 29.64 1.57
C GLN A 263 -6.94 29.29 0.75
N GLN A 264 -6.68 28.00 0.60
CA GLN A 264 -5.55 27.47 -0.18
C GLN A 264 -6.04 26.70 -1.40
N ALA A 265 -5.29 26.79 -2.48
CA ALA A 265 -5.44 25.93 -3.62
C ALA A 265 -4.66 24.61 -3.38
N HIS A 266 -5.34 23.49 -3.60
CA HIS A 266 -4.77 22.16 -3.56
C HIS A 266 -4.51 21.67 -4.98
N ILE A 267 -3.30 21.23 -5.27
CA ILE A 267 -2.82 20.94 -6.62
C ILE A 267 -2.27 19.52 -6.68
N SER A 268 -2.69 18.75 -7.67
CA SER A 268 -2.06 17.49 -8.09
C SER A 268 -1.77 17.52 -9.58
N MET A 269 -0.58 17.03 -9.95
CA MET A 269 -0.13 16.87 -11.31
C MET A 269 0.50 15.49 -11.49
N GLY A 270 0.16 14.80 -12.57
CA GLY A 270 0.76 13.49 -12.82
C GLY A 270 0.11 12.72 -13.95
N MET A 271 0.54 11.48 -14.09
CA MET A 271 0.10 10.54 -15.11
C MET A 271 0.43 9.10 -14.70
N PRO A 272 -0.20 8.07 -15.28
CA PRO A 272 0.24 6.67 -15.13
C PRO A 272 1.66 6.49 -15.69
N THR A 273 2.53 5.75 -14.99
CA THR A 273 3.95 5.63 -15.35
C THR A 273 4.43 4.20 -15.48
N ILE A 274 4.69 3.51 -14.36
CA ILE A 274 5.30 2.18 -14.34
C ILE A 274 4.56 1.22 -13.41
N ALA A 275 4.65 -0.08 -13.71
CA ALA A 275 4.30 -1.15 -12.77
C ALA A 275 5.49 -1.48 -11.86
N ARG A 276 5.24 -2.17 -10.73
CA ARG A 276 6.27 -2.48 -9.73
C ARG A 276 7.40 -3.39 -10.25
N LYS A 277 7.12 -4.24 -11.24
CA LYS A 277 8.11 -5.11 -11.90
C LYS A 277 8.92 -4.42 -12.99
N ASN A 278 8.65 -3.16 -13.30
CA ASN A 278 9.39 -2.46 -14.34
C ASN A 278 10.87 -2.36 -13.96
N PRO A 279 11.81 -2.67 -14.89
CA PRO A 279 13.25 -2.59 -14.63
C PRO A 279 13.72 -1.18 -14.24
N ASP A 280 13.01 -0.14 -14.65
CA ASP A 280 13.30 1.23 -14.29
C ASP A 280 12.79 1.66 -12.91
N TYR A 281 12.30 0.70 -12.10
CA TYR A 281 11.81 0.99 -10.75
C TYR A 281 12.84 1.72 -9.87
N PHE A 282 14.08 1.22 -9.81
CA PHE A 282 15.12 1.85 -9.00
C PHE A 282 15.59 3.19 -9.56
N PRO A 283 15.84 3.36 -10.88
CA PRO A 283 16.04 4.67 -11.48
C PRO A 283 14.92 5.69 -11.18
N MET A 284 13.65 5.27 -11.29
CA MET A 284 12.50 6.11 -10.95
C MET A 284 12.43 6.44 -9.46
N LEU A 285 12.76 5.49 -8.58
CA LEU A 285 12.81 5.71 -7.14
C LEU A 285 13.87 6.76 -6.75
N VAL A 286 15.10 6.61 -7.24
CA VAL A 286 16.20 7.55 -6.98
C VAL A 286 15.88 8.93 -7.57
N GLY A 287 15.43 8.98 -8.81
CA GLY A 287 15.08 10.23 -9.48
C GLY A 287 13.92 10.95 -8.79
N ASN A 288 12.89 10.22 -8.37
CA ASN A 288 11.80 10.82 -7.61
C ASN A 288 12.26 11.34 -6.23
N TYR A 289 13.17 10.64 -5.54
CA TYR A 289 13.74 11.16 -4.30
C TYR A 289 14.37 12.54 -4.50
N ILE A 290 15.15 12.70 -5.58
CA ILE A 290 15.81 13.98 -5.93
C ILE A 290 14.78 15.03 -6.34
N LEU A 291 13.76 14.65 -7.12
CA LEU A 291 12.79 15.60 -7.66
C LEU A 291 11.86 16.16 -6.59
N GLY A 292 11.22 15.29 -5.78
CA GLY A 292 10.22 15.73 -4.79
C GLY A 292 10.02 14.80 -3.60
N GLY A 293 10.59 13.58 -3.62
CA GLY A 293 10.41 12.59 -2.55
C GLY A 293 11.37 12.76 -1.37
N GLY A 294 12.47 13.47 -1.53
CA GLY A 294 13.51 13.67 -0.51
C GLY A 294 13.23 14.79 0.50
N GLY A 295 12.04 15.34 0.52
CA GLY A 295 11.69 16.45 1.42
C GLY A 295 12.54 17.70 1.14
N PHE A 296 13.14 18.29 2.19
CA PHE A 296 13.88 19.56 2.09
C PHE A 296 15.06 19.56 1.10
N VAL A 297 15.62 18.41 0.78
CA VAL A 297 16.75 18.35 -0.18
C VAL A 297 16.28 18.22 -1.63
N SER A 298 14.97 18.09 -1.87
CA SER A 298 14.42 17.87 -3.21
C SER A 298 14.33 19.17 -4.02
N ARG A 299 14.39 19.03 -5.37
CA ARG A 299 14.29 20.18 -6.28
C ARG A 299 12.97 20.93 -6.18
N LEU A 300 11.84 20.21 -6.03
CA LEU A 300 10.52 20.84 -5.88
C LEU A 300 10.47 21.71 -4.63
N VAL A 301 10.95 21.22 -3.48
CA VAL A 301 11.00 22.04 -2.26
C VAL A 301 11.90 23.24 -2.45
N LYS A 302 13.07 23.07 -3.01
CA LYS A 302 14.03 24.17 -3.28
C LYS A 302 13.43 25.22 -4.20
N GLU A 303 12.81 24.84 -5.32
CA GLU A 303 12.31 25.78 -6.32
C GLU A 303 10.99 26.44 -5.93
N VAL A 304 10.05 25.68 -5.34
CA VAL A 304 8.69 26.17 -5.03
C VAL A 304 8.65 26.84 -3.65
N ARG A 305 9.25 26.17 -2.64
CA ARG A 305 9.17 26.64 -1.25
C ARG A 305 10.30 27.60 -0.89
N GLU A 306 11.58 27.15 -1.02
CA GLU A 306 12.68 27.92 -0.47
C GLU A 306 12.98 29.21 -1.28
N LYS A 307 13.04 29.09 -2.60
CA LYS A 307 13.35 30.24 -3.45
C LYS A 307 12.20 31.22 -3.65
N ARG A 308 10.95 30.75 -3.60
CA ARG A 308 9.78 31.55 -4.00
C ARG A 308 8.69 31.67 -2.92
N GLY A 309 8.75 30.88 -1.85
CA GLY A 309 7.74 30.93 -0.80
C GLY A 309 6.33 30.57 -1.25
N LEU A 310 6.16 29.86 -2.38
CA LEU A 310 4.86 29.60 -2.97
C LEU A 310 4.07 28.52 -2.24
N ALA A 311 4.73 27.55 -1.59
CA ALA A 311 4.07 26.46 -0.88
C ALA A 311 4.79 26.12 0.41
N TYR A 312 4.02 25.75 1.44
CA TYR A 312 4.58 25.19 2.67
C TYR A 312 5.02 23.73 2.47
N SER A 313 4.23 22.96 1.72
CA SER A 313 4.50 21.58 1.38
C SER A 313 4.39 21.36 -0.12
N VAL A 314 5.42 20.79 -0.71
CA VAL A 314 5.46 20.34 -2.09
C VAL A 314 6.22 19.01 -2.13
N TYR A 315 5.71 18.05 -2.91
CA TYR A 315 6.25 16.69 -2.95
C TYR A 315 6.01 16.04 -4.31
N SER A 316 6.70 14.93 -4.55
CA SER A 316 6.33 13.97 -5.59
C SER A 316 6.56 12.54 -5.14
N TYR A 317 5.83 11.62 -5.75
CA TYR A 317 6.01 10.18 -5.55
C TYR A 317 5.64 9.39 -6.80
N VAL A 318 6.17 8.16 -6.88
CA VAL A 318 5.77 7.13 -7.83
C VAL A 318 5.14 6.00 -7.03
N SER A 319 3.94 5.58 -7.40
CA SER A 319 3.18 4.54 -6.69
C SER A 319 2.88 3.33 -7.57
N PRO A 320 3.88 2.51 -7.92
CA PRO A 320 3.70 1.38 -8.83
C PRO A 320 3.02 0.21 -8.10
N GLY A 321 1.98 -0.36 -8.74
CA GLY A 321 1.29 -1.58 -8.32
C GLY A 321 1.62 -2.77 -9.24
N ARG A 322 0.79 -3.81 -9.21
CA ARG A 322 0.86 -4.88 -10.23
C ARG A 322 0.59 -4.33 -11.62
N GLN A 323 -0.35 -3.41 -11.71
CA GLN A 323 -0.59 -2.59 -12.88
C GLN A 323 0.22 -1.29 -12.82
N VAL A 324 0.20 -0.55 -13.90
CA VAL A 324 0.86 0.74 -14.01
C VAL A 324 0.25 1.70 -12.98
N GLY A 325 1.10 2.19 -12.08
CA GLY A 325 0.73 3.19 -11.09
C GLY A 325 1.16 4.60 -11.49
N PRO A 326 0.71 5.63 -10.74
CA PRO A 326 0.94 7.01 -11.12
C PRO A 326 2.30 7.54 -10.63
N TYR A 327 2.83 8.50 -11.38
CA TYR A 327 3.65 9.57 -10.85
C TYR A 327 2.71 10.71 -10.42
N VAL A 328 2.91 11.24 -9.24
CA VAL A 328 2.14 12.38 -8.72
C VAL A 328 3.10 13.40 -8.13
N ALA A 329 2.93 14.67 -8.53
CA ALA A 329 3.47 15.83 -7.82
C ALA A 329 2.31 16.62 -7.21
N GLY A 330 2.44 17.03 -5.96
CA GLY A 330 1.38 17.73 -5.24
C GLY A 330 1.90 18.86 -4.38
N MET A 331 1.05 19.87 -4.16
CA MET A 331 1.30 20.98 -3.25
C MET A 331 0.04 21.67 -2.79
N GLN A 332 0.21 22.52 -1.77
CA GLN A 332 -0.80 23.48 -1.31
C GLN A 332 -0.19 24.89 -1.36
N THR A 333 -0.93 25.85 -1.93
CA THR A 333 -0.48 27.22 -2.10
C THR A 333 -1.63 28.22 -1.85
N GLN A 334 -1.34 29.49 -1.73
CA GLN A 334 -2.38 30.53 -1.72
C GLN A 334 -3.10 30.54 -3.08
N GLN A 335 -4.43 30.76 -3.05
CA GLN A 335 -5.25 30.77 -4.28
C GLN A 335 -4.70 31.73 -5.34
N SER A 336 -4.33 32.94 -4.94
CA SER A 336 -3.78 33.96 -5.85
C SER A 336 -2.43 33.60 -6.48
N GLN A 337 -1.74 32.60 -5.95
CA GLN A 337 -0.45 32.14 -6.42
C GLN A 337 -0.53 30.78 -7.15
N ALA A 338 -1.72 30.19 -7.27
CA ALA A 338 -1.89 28.82 -7.77
C ALA A 338 -1.32 28.64 -9.19
N ASP A 339 -1.59 29.55 -10.11
CA ASP A 339 -1.08 29.45 -11.49
C ASP A 339 0.45 29.55 -11.54
N LEU A 340 1.03 30.50 -10.83
CA LEU A 340 2.49 30.66 -10.73
C LEU A 340 3.13 29.39 -10.12
N ALA A 341 2.52 28.84 -9.07
CA ALA A 341 3.02 27.65 -8.40
C ALA A 341 2.98 26.42 -9.32
N VAL A 342 1.89 26.25 -10.10
CA VAL A 342 1.76 25.22 -11.13
C VAL A 342 2.85 25.38 -12.21
N ASP A 343 3.09 26.59 -12.69
CA ASP A 343 4.09 26.84 -13.72
C ASP A 343 5.52 26.55 -13.23
N VAL A 344 5.85 26.94 -12.00
CA VAL A 344 7.14 26.62 -11.38
C VAL A 344 7.30 25.11 -11.21
N MET A 345 6.27 24.40 -10.75
CA MET A 345 6.28 22.94 -10.61
C MET A 345 6.48 22.26 -11.98
N LYS A 346 5.71 22.66 -13.01
CA LYS A 346 5.85 22.16 -14.39
C LYS A 346 7.26 22.35 -14.92
N LYS A 347 7.80 23.56 -14.77
CA LYS A 347 9.14 23.90 -15.24
C LYS A 347 10.19 23.02 -14.54
N THR A 348 10.10 22.87 -13.21
CA THR A 348 11.04 22.06 -12.43
C THR A 348 11.02 20.59 -12.87
N ILE A 349 9.81 20.02 -13.11
CA ILE A 349 9.67 18.64 -13.58
C ILE A 349 10.23 18.50 -15.00
N ALA A 350 9.90 19.42 -15.92
CA ALA A 350 10.41 19.40 -17.29
C ALA A 350 11.93 19.49 -17.35
N GLU A 351 12.53 20.40 -16.60
CA GLU A 351 13.99 20.54 -16.47
C GLU A 351 14.63 19.25 -15.94
N PHE A 352 13.99 18.56 -14.99
CA PHE A 352 14.49 17.27 -14.50
C PHE A 352 14.42 16.16 -15.55
N ILE A 353 13.33 16.10 -16.32
CA ILE A 353 13.18 15.15 -17.44
C ILE A 353 14.26 15.37 -18.50
N ASP A 354 14.54 16.63 -18.85
CA ASP A 354 15.46 16.98 -19.93
C ASP A 354 16.94 16.82 -19.53
N HIS A 355 17.30 17.24 -18.33
CA HIS A 355 18.71 17.31 -17.91
C HIS A 355 19.12 16.16 -16.98
N GLY A 356 18.15 15.54 -16.25
CA GLY A 356 18.43 14.54 -15.23
C GLY A 356 19.02 15.15 -13.94
N PRO A 357 19.52 14.29 -13.02
CA PRO A 357 20.16 14.71 -11.78
C PRO A 357 21.62 15.12 -11.98
N THR A 358 22.18 15.88 -11.04
CA THR A 358 23.62 16.12 -10.91
C THR A 358 24.30 14.97 -10.16
N ASP A 359 25.64 14.91 -10.19
CA ASP A 359 26.40 13.90 -9.46
C ASP A 359 26.24 14.05 -7.94
N ASP A 360 26.21 15.28 -7.43
CA ASP A 360 25.99 15.57 -6.00
C ASP A 360 24.60 15.14 -5.54
N GLU A 361 23.56 15.40 -6.34
CA GLU A 361 22.19 14.94 -6.04
C GLU A 361 22.09 13.41 -6.03
N MET A 362 22.77 12.74 -6.96
CA MET A 362 22.85 11.28 -7.01
C MET A 362 23.53 10.71 -5.77
N ALA A 363 24.66 11.26 -5.37
CA ALA A 363 25.41 10.82 -4.18
C ALA A 363 24.54 10.99 -2.93
N ALA A 364 23.99 12.17 -2.69
CA ALA A 364 23.14 12.47 -1.53
C ALA A 364 21.87 11.59 -1.47
N ALA A 365 21.21 11.38 -2.62
CA ALA A 365 20.00 10.55 -2.70
C ALA A 365 20.30 9.08 -2.38
N LYS A 366 21.36 8.52 -2.98
CA LYS A 366 21.79 7.14 -2.71
C LYS A 366 22.18 6.95 -1.26
N ASP A 367 22.98 7.84 -0.70
CA ASP A 367 23.42 7.77 0.70
C ASP A 367 22.21 7.75 1.65
N ASN A 368 21.23 8.63 1.43
CA ASN A 368 20.03 8.67 2.25
C ASN A 368 19.18 7.42 2.12
N LEU A 369 18.90 6.97 0.89
CA LEU A 369 18.07 5.79 0.64
C LEU A 369 18.73 4.52 1.16
N ILE A 370 20.04 4.36 1.03
CA ILE A 370 20.81 3.20 1.49
C ILE A 370 20.91 3.19 3.02
N ASN A 371 21.28 4.32 3.63
CA ASN A 371 21.41 4.43 5.08
C ASN A 371 20.06 4.42 5.80
N GLY A 372 18.99 4.85 5.15
CA GLY A 372 17.62 4.77 5.65
C GLY A 372 16.99 3.38 5.54
N PHE A 373 17.58 2.44 4.80
CA PHE A 373 17.02 1.11 4.57
C PHE A 373 16.77 0.30 5.85
N PRO A 374 17.69 0.27 6.85
CA PRO A 374 17.43 -0.46 8.10
C PRO A 374 16.14 -0.03 8.80
N LEU A 375 15.76 1.24 8.70
CA LEU A 375 14.51 1.75 9.28
C LEU A 375 13.24 1.25 8.56
N ARG A 376 13.39 0.61 7.41
CA ARG A 376 12.29 -0.02 6.65
C ARG A 376 12.01 -1.46 7.07
N ILE A 377 12.93 -2.08 7.83
CA ILE A 377 12.88 -3.48 8.25
C ILE A 377 13.21 -3.64 9.74
N ASP A 378 13.01 -2.62 10.56
CA ASP A 378 13.40 -2.57 11.99
C ASP A 378 12.40 -3.25 12.94
N SER A 379 11.29 -3.77 12.40
CA SER A 379 10.26 -4.45 13.18
C SER A 379 9.56 -5.54 12.35
N ASN A 380 9.01 -6.57 13.03
CA ASN A 380 8.25 -7.64 12.37
C ASN A 380 7.16 -7.08 11.45
N ARG A 381 6.46 -6.03 11.88
CA ARG A 381 5.42 -5.38 11.07
C ARG A 381 5.97 -4.82 9.77
N LYS A 382 7.08 -4.09 9.82
CA LYS A 382 7.71 -3.52 8.62
C LYS A 382 8.29 -4.61 7.71
N ILE A 383 8.87 -5.66 8.28
CA ILE A 383 9.31 -6.83 7.52
C ILE A 383 8.09 -7.47 6.83
N LEU A 384 6.99 -7.70 7.57
CA LEU A 384 5.75 -8.24 7.02
C LEU A 384 5.23 -7.42 5.85
N ASP A 385 5.14 -6.09 5.99
CA ASP A 385 4.66 -5.19 4.93
C ASP A 385 5.52 -5.28 3.66
N ASN A 386 6.85 -5.36 3.81
CA ASN A 386 7.77 -5.49 2.69
C ASN A 386 7.66 -6.88 2.03
N VAL A 387 7.65 -7.95 2.82
CA VAL A 387 7.56 -9.33 2.29
C VAL A 387 6.19 -9.57 1.65
N ALA A 388 5.10 -9.06 2.23
CA ALA A 388 3.77 -9.12 1.61
C ALA A 388 3.71 -8.33 0.29
N SER A 389 4.45 -7.22 0.18
CA SER A 389 4.58 -6.49 -1.09
C SER A 389 5.40 -7.28 -2.12
N ILE A 390 6.50 -7.93 -1.70
CA ILE A 390 7.29 -8.83 -2.55
C ILE A 390 6.41 -9.98 -3.05
N ALA A 391 5.72 -10.66 -2.15
CA ALA A 391 4.81 -11.74 -2.45
C ALA A 391 3.70 -11.30 -3.41
N TRP A 392 3.05 -10.16 -3.13
CA TRP A 392 1.95 -9.66 -3.94
C TRP A 392 2.36 -9.32 -5.37
N ASN A 393 3.50 -8.67 -5.52
CA ASN A 393 4.01 -8.25 -6.82
C ASN A 393 4.86 -9.32 -7.51
N ASP A 394 4.97 -10.54 -6.97
CA ASP A 394 5.80 -11.64 -7.48
C ASP A 394 7.25 -11.16 -7.78
N LEU A 395 7.85 -10.44 -6.84
CA LEU A 395 9.23 -9.98 -6.94
C LEU A 395 10.20 -11.09 -6.51
N PRO A 396 11.50 -11.01 -6.89
CA PRO A 396 12.52 -11.92 -6.39
C PRO A 396 12.56 -11.97 -4.87
N LEU A 397 12.75 -13.14 -4.27
CA LEU A 397 12.77 -13.34 -2.82
C LEU A 397 13.93 -12.61 -2.14
N ASP A 398 15.02 -12.39 -2.86
CA ASP A 398 16.21 -11.66 -2.43
C ASP A 398 16.09 -10.13 -2.58
N THR A 399 14.88 -9.62 -2.89
CA THR A 399 14.63 -8.18 -3.10
C THR A 399 15.10 -7.32 -1.92
N LEU A 400 14.95 -7.78 -0.67
CA LEU A 400 15.41 -7.04 0.51
C LEU A 400 16.94 -7.08 0.64
N ASP A 401 17.56 -8.20 0.32
CA ASP A 401 19.00 -8.39 0.41
C ASP A 401 19.73 -7.58 -0.66
N THR A 402 19.20 -7.57 -1.88
CA THR A 402 19.77 -6.87 -3.04
C THR A 402 19.41 -5.39 -3.11
N TRP A 403 18.47 -4.91 -2.26
CA TRP A 403 17.96 -3.52 -2.30
C TRP A 403 19.07 -2.46 -2.34
N ARG A 404 20.04 -2.57 -1.44
CA ARG A 404 21.15 -1.62 -1.34
C ARG A 404 22.04 -1.62 -2.59
N ASP A 405 22.30 -2.81 -3.13
CA ASP A 405 23.16 -2.96 -4.29
C ASP A 405 22.45 -2.50 -5.57
N GLN A 406 21.14 -2.75 -5.68
CA GLN A 406 20.33 -2.17 -6.74
C GLN A 406 20.35 -0.65 -6.72
N LEU A 407 20.25 -0.01 -5.55
CA LEU A 407 20.37 1.44 -5.41
C LEU A 407 21.77 1.96 -5.77
N LYS A 408 22.83 1.27 -5.32
CA LYS A 408 24.23 1.65 -5.65
C LYS A 408 24.48 1.60 -7.15
N ALA A 409 23.92 0.61 -7.84
CA ALA A 409 24.11 0.38 -9.26
C ALA A 409 23.42 1.43 -10.15
N VAL A 410 22.41 2.16 -9.66
CA VAL A 410 21.70 3.17 -10.45
C VAL A 410 22.67 4.28 -10.90
N THR A 411 22.71 4.59 -12.19
CA THR A 411 23.48 5.71 -12.74
C THR A 411 22.59 6.92 -13.04
N LYS A 412 23.20 8.09 -13.19
CA LYS A 412 22.43 9.30 -13.55
C LYS A 412 21.84 9.22 -14.96
N GLU A 413 22.53 8.54 -15.87
CA GLU A 413 22.05 8.28 -17.22
C GLU A 413 20.80 7.41 -17.21
N GLN A 414 20.76 6.37 -16.35
CA GLN A 414 19.58 5.54 -16.15
C GLN A 414 18.43 6.34 -15.57
N VAL A 415 18.67 7.20 -14.57
CA VAL A 415 17.64 8.09 -14.02
C VAL A 415 17.07 9.01 -15.09
N LYS A 416 17.94 9.68 -15.85
CA LYS A 416 17.53 10.57 -16.94
C LYS A 416 16.74 9.82 -18.02
N ALA A 417 17.21 8.64 -18.44
CA ALA A 417 16.55 7.81 -19.44
C ALA A 417 15.16 7.34 -18.96
N ALA A 418 15.06 6.87 -17.70
CA ALA A 418 13.80 6.41 -17.11
C ALA A 418 12.77 7.55 -17.03
N PHE A 419 13.16 8.74 -16.54
CA PHE A 419 12.27 9.89 -16.49
C PHE A 419 11.80 10.32 -17.87
N LYS A 420 12.71 10.38 -18.86
CA LYS A 420 12.37 10.71 -20.24
C LYS A 420 11.46 9.66 -20.90
N SER A 421 11.60 8.39 -20.56
CA SER A 421 10.79 7.30 -21.10
C SER A 421 9.39 7.24 -20.48
N HIS A 422 9.29 7.53 -19.19
CA HIS A 422 8.04 7.30 -18.43
C HIS A 422 7.27 8.56 -18.07
N LEU A 423 7.85 9.75 -18.22
CA LEU A 423 7.16 11.03 -17.97
C LEU A 423 7.17 11.90 -19.23
N ASP A 424 5.99 12.43 -19.55
CA ASP A 424 5.81 13.36 -20.66
C ASP A 424 4.87 14.47 -20.21
N MET A 425 5.38 15.71 -20.18
CA MET A 425 4.61 16.90 -19.79
C MET A 425 3.35 17.09 -20.63
N ASN A 426 3.37 16.66 -21.91
CA ASN A 426 2.22 16.75 -22.81
C ASN A 426 1.12 15.70 -22.54
N ARG A 427 1.35 14.79 -21.58
CA ARG A 427 0.39 13.78 -21.14
C ARG A 427 -0.05 13.97 -19.70
N MET A 428 0.53 14.91 -18.97
CA MET A 428 0.20 15.13 -17.57
C MET A 428 -1.16 15.79 -17.39
N VAL A 429 -1.91 15.26 -16.43
CA VAL A 429 -3.11 15.87 -15.90
C VAL A 429 -2.72 16.77 -14.72
N THR A 430 -3.26 17.98 -14.70
CA THR A 430 -3.18 18.91 -13.57
C THR A 430 -4.58 19.16 -13.06
N VAL A 431 -4.82 18.94 -11.79
CA VAL A 431 -6.08 19.30 -11.11
C VAL A 431 -5.77 20.31 -10.01
N VAL A 432 -6.55 21.38 -9.98
CA VAL A 432 -6.45 22.46 -8.98
C VAL A 432 -7.81 22.64 -8.34
N VAL A 433 -7.89 22.49 -7.02
CA VAL A 433 -9.12 22.74 -6.24
C VAL A 433 -8.89 23.95 -5.35
N GLY A 434 -9.79 24.93 -5.40
CA GLY A 434 -9.64 26.20 -4.68
C GLY A 434 -8.98 27.30 -5.50
N ALA A 435 -8.87 27.14 -6.83
CA ALA A 435 -8.51 28.26 -7.70
C ALA A 435 -9.69 29.21 -7.86
N PRO A 436 -9.45 30.54 -8.05
CA PRO A 436 -10.52 31.51 -8.33
C PRO A 436 -11.25 31.19 -9.62
#